data_ea411546a49ffcade8a4e42d3cca55b8
#
_entry.id   ea411546a49ffcade8a4e42d3cca55b8
#
_cell.length_a   1.000
_cell.length_b   1.000
_cell.length_c   1.000
_cell.angle_alpha   90.00
_cell.angle_beta   90.00
_cell.angle_gamma   90.00
#
_symmetry.space_group_name_H-M   'P 1'
#
loop_
_entity.id
_entity.type
_entity.pdbx_description
1 polymer ?
#
loop_
_entity_poly.entity_id
_entity_poly.type
_entity_poly.pdbx_seq_one_letter_code
_entity_poly.pdbx_strand_id
1 'polypeptide(L)'
;MLVGFIMLPAAAMPANDLVSTLEQRLRTDGVEGVNAYLAKQSTVMADLNQRTADCDTQAVALAVKLSRGKNSKPTEAHREALRSAVGTCTENVLSLLSLNEVPKICASVSSWTVMQTVRELRRRMRAIETDPALRSTELGKACGAAYLFELQNTRVGIRVKS
;
A
#
# COMPACT_ATOMS: atom_id res chain seq x y z
N MET A 1 -24.65 30.97 -36.84
CA MET A 1 -24.90 30.68 -35.43
C MET A 1 -23.93 29.63 -34.97
N LEU A 2 -22.85 30.03 -34.29
CA LEU A 2 -21.86 29.10 -33.67
C LEU A 2 -22.28 28.87 -32.23
N VAL A 3 -22.66 27.64 -31.90
CA VAL A 3 -22.95 27.22 -30.52
C VAL A 3 -21.63 26.81 -29.90
N GLY A 4 -21.07 27.69 -29.05
CA GLY A 4 -19.88 27.38 -28.29
C GLY A 4 -20.17 26.35 -27.18
N PHE A 5 -19.58 25.17 -27.28
CA PHE A 5 -19.56 24.18 -26.19
C PHE A 5 -18.63 24.68 -25.11
N ILE A 6 -19.17 25.15 -23.99
CA ILE A 6 -18.42 25.43 -22.77
C ILE A 6 -18.14 24.08 -22.09
N MET A 7 -16.91 23.55 -22.22
CA MET A 7 -16.43 22.46 -21.38
C MET A 7 -16.22 23.03 -19.97
N LEU A 8 -17.10 22.68 -19.04
CA LEU A 8 -16.90 22.88 -17.62
C LEU A 8 -15.72 21.97 -17.17
N PRO A 9 -14.73 22.52 -16.46
CA PRO A 9 -13.68 21.68 -15.88
C PRO A 9 -14.31 20.76 -14.83
N ALA A 10 -13.98 19.45 -14.90
CA ALA A 10 -14.34 18.51 -13.87
C ALA A 10 -13.73 19.00 -12.54
N ALA A 11 -14.58 19.41 -11.61
CA ALA A 11 -14.17 19.84 -10.29
C ALA A 11 -13.46 18.67 -9.59
N ALA A 12 -12.18 18.82 -9.27
CA ALA A 12 -11.46 17.87 -8.44
C ALA A 12 -12.17 17.81 -7.08
N MET A 13 -12.64 16.62 -6.68
CA MET A 13 -13.25 16.42 -5.37
C MET A 13 -12.25 16.80 -4.27
N PRO A 14 -12.68 17.53 -3.20
CA PRO A 14 -11.80 17.84 -2.08
C PRO A 14 -11.28 16.55 -1.44
N ALA A 15 -10.03 16.59 -0.99
CA ALA A 15 -9.25 15.42 -0.55
C ALA A 15 -9.94 14.55 0.53
N ASN A 16 -10.71 15.17 1.43
CA ASN A 16 -11.45 14.46 2.48
C ASN A 16 -12.72 13.73 1.98
N ASP A 17 -13.19 14.05 0.79
CA ASP A 17 -14.45 13.49 0.25
C ASP A 17 -14.24 12.10 -0.36
N LEU A 18 -13.08 11.83 -0.97
CA LEU A 18 -12.79 10.54 -1.58
C LEU A 18 -12.80 9.40 -0.56
N VAL A 19 -12.02 9.51 0.52
CA VAL A 19 -11.88 8.45 1.52
C VAL A 19 -13.20 8.23 2.24
N SER A 20 -13.90 9.29 2.65
CA SER A 20 -15.20 9.18 3.29
C SER A 20 -16.27 8.57 2.38
N THR A 21 -16.27 8.91 1.10
CA THR A 21 -17.17 8.29 0.10
C THR A 21 -16.90 6.78 -0.04
N LEU A 22 -15.63 6.39 -0.12
CA LEU A 22 -15.25 4.98 -0.20
C LEU A 22 -15.52 4.22 1.10
N GLU A 23 -15.35 4.85 2.25
CA GLU A 23 -15.71 4.25 3.54
C GLU A 23 -17.23 4.04 3.68
N GLN A 24 -18.04 4.97 3.18
CA GLN A 24 -19.48 4.78 3.14
C GLN A 24 -19.84 3.61 2.24
N ARG A 25 -19.26 3.50 1.05
CA ARG A 25 -19.44 2.33 0.18
C ARG A 25 -18.98 1.04 0.85
N LEU A 26 -17.88 1.08 1.60
CA LEU A 26 -17.40 -0.11 2.31
C LEU A 26 -18.42 -0.65 3.32
N ARG A 27 -19.19 0.24 3.96
CA ARG A 27 -20.26 -0.16 4.88
C ARG A 27 -21.45 -0.81 4.17
N THR A 28 -21.76 -0.39 2.96
CA THR A 28 -22.92 -0.90 2.19
C THR A 28 -22.56 -2.08 1.31
N ASP A 29 -21.45 -2.01 0.60
CA ASP A 29 -21.11 -2.92 -0.49
C ASP A 29 -20.04 -3.96 -0.06
N GLY A 30 -19.43 -3.77 1.11
CA GLY A 30 -18.32 -4.57 1.61
C GLY A 30 -17.03 -4.41 0.79
N VAL A 31 -15.98 -5.12 1.21
CA VAL A 31 -14.64 -5.03 0.58
C VAL A 31 -14.68 -5.39 -0.91
N GLU A 32 -15.38 -6.46 -1.26
CA GLU A 32 -15.45 -6.94 -2.64
C GLU A 32 -16.21 -5.97 -3.55
N GLY A 33 -17.29 -5.36 -3.05
CA GLY A 33 -18.05 -4.34 -3.80
C GLY A 33 -17.24 -3.09 -4.06
N VAL A 34 -16.49 -2.60 -3.07
CA VAL A 34 -15.61 -1.44 -3.25
C VAL A 34 -14.46 -1.77 -4.22
N ASN A 35 -13.83 -2.93 -4.10
CA ASN A 35 -12.77 -3.35 -5.01
C ASN A 35 -13.30 -3.51 -6.46
N ALA A 36 -14.51 -4.04 -6.64
CA ALA A 36 -15.15 -4.12 -7.97
C ALA A 36 -15.48 -2.73 -8.55
N TYR A 37 -15.88 -1.78 -7.70
CA TYR A 37 -16.06 -0.38 -8.10
C TYR A 37 -14.73 0.25 -8.54
N LEU A 38 -13.69 0.14 -7.71
CA LEU A 38 -12.37 0.71 -7.97
C LEU A 38 -11.71 0.11 -9.23
N ALA A 39 -11.99 -1.17 -9.54
CA ALA A 39 -11.52 -1.79 -10.77
C ALA A 39 -12.01 -1.07 -12.05
N LYS A 40 -13.19 -0.41 -11.96
CA LYS A 40 -13.79 0.36 -13.05
C LYS A 40 -13.45 1.86 -12.99
N GLN A 41 -12.86 2.32 -11.90
CA GLN A 41 -12.56 3.73 -11.61
C GLN A 41 -11.05 3.91 -11.40
N SER A 42 -10.28 3.76 -12.46
CA SER A 42 -8.81 3.74 -12.38
C SER A 42 -8.19 5.00 -11.78
N THR A 43 -8.76 6.17 -12.03
CA THR A 43 -8.30 7.46 -11.47
C THR A 43 -8.54 7.55 -9.97
N VAL A 44 -9.72 7.09 -9.51
CA VAL A 44 -10.08 7.03 -8.08
C VAL A 44 -9.17 6.06 -7.33
N MET A 45 -8.92 4.89 -7.93
CA MET A 45 -8.01 3.88 -7.37
C MET A 45 -6.57 4.42 -7.30
N ALA A 46 -6.11 5.10 -8.34
CA ALA A 46 -4.77 5.69 -8.36
C ALA A 46 -4.60 6.78 -7.29
N ASP A 47 -5.60 7.66 -7.12
CA ASP A 47 -5.58 8.70 -6.07
C ASP A 47 -5.54 8.08 -4.66
N LEU A 48 -6.38 7.10 -4.37
CA LEU A 48 -6.36 6.38 -3.10
C LEU A 48 -4.99 5.75 -2.84
N ASN A 49 -4.43 5.05 -3.82
CA ASN A 49 -3.14 4.37 -3.69
C ASN A 49 -1.99 5.37 -3.53
N GLN A 50 -2.03 6.52 -4.22
CA GLN A 50 -1.03 7.58 -4.04
C GLN A 50 -1.09 8.15 -2.63
N ARG A 51 -2.26 8.50 -2.12
CA ARG A 51 -2.42 8.98 -0.73
C ARG A 51 -1.97 7.94 0.30
N THR A 52 -2.24 6.66 0.03
CA THR A 52 -1.75 5.57 0.88
C THR A 52 -0.22 5.57 0.91
N ALA A 53 0.42 5.63 -0.26
CA ALA A 53 1.88 5.67 -0.38
C ALA A 53 2.51 6.91 0.28
N ASP A 54 1.80 8.04 0.25
CA ASP A 54 2.17 9.31 0.89
C ASP A 54 1.84 9.34 2.39
N CYS A 55 1.40 8.22 2.97
CA CYS A 55 1.11 8.08 4.41
C CYS A 55 -0.08 8.91 4.92
N ASP A 56 -1.07 9.21 4.08
CA ASP A 56 -2.34 9.74 4.56
C ASP A 56 -3.01 8.72 5.48
N THR A 57 -3.20 9.07 6.75
CA THR A 57 -3.65 8.15 7.80
C THR A 57 -5.00 7.50 7.47
N GLN A 58 -5.93 8.23 6.89
CA GLN A 58 -7.26 7.71 6.54
C GLN A 58 -7.17 6.80 5.31
N ALA A 59 -6.38 7.20 4.31
CA ALA A 59 -6.14 6.38 3.12
C ALA A 59 -5.42 5.06 3.47
N VAL A 60 -4.41 5.10 4.35
CA VAL A 60 -3.73 3.89 4.86
C VAL A 60 -4.71 2.96 5.55
N ALA A 61 -5.55 3.48 6.45
CA ALA A 61 -6.54 2.67 7.17
C ALA A 61 -7.57 2.03 6.22
N LEU A 62 -8.02 2.76 5.20
CA LEU A 62 -8.93 2.24 4.18
C LEU A 62 -8.23 1.19 3.30
N ALA A 63 -7.01 1.45 2.84
CA ALA A 63 -6.24 0.52 2.02
C ALA A 63 -5.97 -0.81 2.73
N VAL A 64 -5.69 -0.79 4.05
CA VAL A 64 -5.57 -2.02 4.86
C VAL A 64 -6.86 -2.83 4.82
N LYS A 65 -8.03 -2.22 5.00
CA LYS A 65 -9.33 -2.91 4.90
C LYS A 65 -9.53 -3.52 3.51
N LEU A 66 -9.26 -2.75 2.44
CA LEU A 66 -9.44 -3.18 1.05
C LEU A 66 -8.44 -4.26 0.61
N SER A 67 -7.24 -4.27 1.19
CA SER A 67 -6.21 -5.28 0.93
C SER A 67 -6.56 -6.69 1.43
N ARG A 68 -7.60 -6.81 2.27
CA ARG A 68 -8.14 -8.08 2.79
C ARG A 68 -9.09 -8.78 1.85
N GLY A 69 -9.46 -8.13 0.75
CA GLY A 69 -10.31 -8.72 -0.28
C GLY A 69 -9.70 -9.95 -0.94
N LYS A 70 -10.52 -10.63 -1.76
CA LYS A 70 -10.08 -11.77 -2.57
C LYS A 70 -8.94 -11.32 -3.50
N ASN A 71 -8.08 -12.27 -3.87
CA ASN A 71 -6.99 -11.99 -4.81
C ASN A 71 -7.55 -11.42 -6.12
N SER A 72 -7.37 -10.12 -6.30
CA SER A 72 -7.83 -9.36 -7.44
C SER A 72 -6.84 -8.24 -7.74
N LYS A 73 -6.92 -7.66 -8.93
CA LYS A 73 -6.05 -6.55 -9.33
C LYS A 73 -6.14 -5.35 -8.37
N PRO A 74 -7.33 -4.88 -7.94
CA PRO A 74 -7.43 -3.81 -6.94
C PRO A 74 -6.82 -4.19 -5.58
N THR A 75 -7.10 -5.40 -5.09
CA THR A 75 -6.54 -5.88 -3.81
C THR A 75 -5.02 -5.84 -3.81
N GLU A 76 -4.38 -6.29 -4.91
CA GLU A 76 -2.92 -6.25 -5.02
C GLU A 76 -2.40 -4.82 -5.18
N ALA A 77 -3.10 -3.94 -5.87
CA ALA A 77 -2.74 -2.53 -5.97
C ALA A 77 -2.74 -1.82 -4.59
N HIS A 78 -3.70 -2.15 -3.72
CA HIS A 78 -3.71 -1.64 -2.34
C HIS A 78 -2.54 -2.19 -1.51
N ARG A 79 -2.21 -3.48 -1.67
CA ARG A 79 -1.01 -4.07 -1.01
C ARG A 79 0.26 -3.38 -1.48
N GLU A 80 0.38 -3.08 -2.76
CA GLU A 80 1.53 -2.39 -3.33
C GLU A 80 1.68 -0.97 -2.78
N ALA A 81 0.59 -0.22 -2.66
CA ALA A 81 0.59 1.10 -2.02
C ALA A 81 1.01 1.02 -0.55
N LEU A 82 0.53 0.00 0.19
CA LEU A 82 0.92 -0.25 1.59
C LEU A 82 2.39 -0.66 1.71
N ARG A 83 2.95 -1.44 0.75
CA ARG A 83 4.39 -1.75 0.68
C ARG A 83 5.23 -0.47 0.51
N SER A 84 4.73 0.50 -0.22
CA SER A 84 5.39 1.81 -0.33
C SER A 84 5.29 2.57 1.00
N ALA A 85 4.10 2.69 1.56
CA ALA A 85 3.81 3.41 2.80
C ALA A 85 4.62 2.89 4.00
N VAL A 86 4.72 1.56 4.17
CA VAL A 86 5.44 0.96 5.31
C VAL A 86 6.93 1.34 5.36
N GLY A 87 7.50 1.78 4.26
CA GLY A 87 8.88 2.30 4.22
C GLY A 87 9.04 3.72 4.76
N THR A 88 7.95 4.45 4.91
CA THR A 88 7.93 5.88 5.31
C THR A 88 7.21 6.07 6.64
N CYS A 89 6.07 5.42 6.86
CA CYS A 89 5.25 5.52 8.08
C CYS A 89 5.03 4.13 8.70
N THR A 90 6.12 3.44 8.99
CA THR A 90 6.15 2.04 9.44
C THR A 90 5.20 1.77 10.60
N GLU A 91 5.25 2.57 11.66
CA GLU A 91 4.43 2.40 12.86
C GLU A 91 2.93 2.51 12.53
N ASN A 92 2.55 3.53 11.75
CA ASN A 92 1.15 3.75 11.37
C ASN A 92 0.60 2.55 10.57
N VAL A 93 1.36 2.05 9.59
CA VAL A 93 0.94 0.89 8.80
C VAL A 93 0.87 -0.36 9.66
N LEU A 94 1.94 -0.67 10.43
CA LEU A 94 2.00 -1.90 11.23
C LEU A 94 0.92 -1.96 12.30
N SER A 95 0.56 -0.84 12.94
CA SER A 95 -0.49 -0.80 13.97
C SER A 95 -1.87 -1.23 13.46
N LEU A 96 -2.10 -1.22 12.16
CA LEU A 96 -3.36 -1.59 11.52
C LEU A 96 -3.37 -3.03 10.97
N LEU A 97 -2.20 -3.71 10.97
CA LEU A 97 -2.06 -5.07 10.43
C LEU A 97 -2.19 -6.13 11.53
N SER A 98 -2.61 -7.32 11.11
CA SER A 98 -2.46 -8.54 11.87
C SER A 98 -1.15 -9.26 11.50
N LEU A 99 -0.62 -10.13 12.36
CA LEU A 99 0.67 -10.82 12.12
C LEU A 99 0.71 -11.59 10.80
N ASN A 100 -0.40 -12.19 10.37
CA ASN A 100 -0.50 -12.93 9.12
C ASN A 100 -0.54 -12.04 7.86
N GLU A 101 -0.76 -10.74 8.03
CA GLU A 101 -0.75 -9.75 6.94
C GLU A 101 0.66 -9.16 6.73
N VAL A 102 1.47 -9.12 7.80
CA VAL A 102 2.80 -8.50 7.78
C VAL A 102 3.68 -9.00 6.63
N PRO A 103 3.81 -10.32 6.35
CA PRO A 103 4.68 -10.78 5.25
C PRO A 103 4.23 -10.32 3.86
N LYS A 104 2.95 -9.99 3.69
CA LYS A 104 2.40 -9.51 2.41
C LYS A 104 2.69 -8.03 2.18
N ILE A 105 2.85 -7.27 3.27
CA ILE A 105 3.04 -5.82 3.24
C ILE A 105 4.51 -5.45 3.48
N CYS A 106 5.21 -6.13 4.38
CA CYS A 106 6.65 -5.97 4.58
C CYS A 106 7.44 -6.73 3.50
N ALA A 107 7.29 -6.30 2.27
CA ALA A 107 7.86 -6.89 1.07
C ALA A 107 8.41 -5.79 0.16
N SER A 108 9.07 -6.18 -0.93
CA SER A 108 9.50 -5.24 -1.97
C SER A 108 8.32 -4.67 -2.75
N VAL A 109 8.51 -3.50 -3.30
CA VAL A 109 7.61 -2.87 -4.26
C VAL A 109 7.91 -3.46 -5.64
N SER A 110 6.88 -3.87 -6.37
CA SER A 110 7.04 -4.62 -7.63
C SER A 110 7.79 -3.85 -8.73
N SER A 111 7.73 -2.52 -8.68
CA SER A 111 8.43 -1.65 -9.63
C SER A 111 9.93 -1.48 -9.35
N TRP A 112 10.44 -1.98 -8.22
CA TRP A 112 11.86 -1.85 -7.90
C TRP A 112 12.73 -2.78 -8.74
N THR A 113 13.85 -2.25 -9.19
CA THR A 113 14.94 -3.09 -9.72
C THR A 113 15.57 -3.92 -8.60
N VAL A 114 16.29 -4.98 -8.96
CA VAL A 114 17.00 -5.83 -7.98
C VAL A 114 17.91 -4.99 -7.06
N MET A 115 18.62 -4.01 -7.61
CA MET A 115 19.49 -3.14 -6.83
C MET A 115 18.70 -2.24 -5.86
N GLN A 116 17.57 -1.70 -6.31
CA GLN A 116 16.68 -0.92 -5.45
C GLN A 116 16.10 -1.80 -4.35
N THR A 117 15.63 -3.02 -4.66
CA THR A 117 15.13 -3.98 -3.70
C THR A 117 16.15 -4.22 -2.58
N VAL A 118 17.38 -4.59 -2.92
CA VAL A 118 18.44 -4.87 -1.93
C VAL A 118 18.72 -3.65 -1.05
N ARG A 119 18.82 -2.46 -1.65
CA ARG A 119 19.10 -1.21 -0.94
C ARG A 119 17.96 -0.85 0.01
N GLU A 120 16.72 -0.85 -0.49
CA GLU A 120 15.55 -0.43 0.28
C GLU A 120 15.18 -1.41 1.40
N LEU A 121 15.23 -2.71 1.15
CA LEU A 121 15.00 -3.71 2.20
C LEU A 121 16.02 -3.56 3.34
N ARG A 122 17.31 -3.36 3.04
CA ARG A 122 18.33 -3.11 4.06
C ARG A 122 18.08 -1.81 4.84
N ARG A 123 17.64 -0.76 4.17
CA ARG A 123 17.30 0.51 4.81
C ARG A 123 16.14 0.33 5.78
N ARG A 124 15.07 -0.35 5.35
CA ARG A 124 13.87 -0.60 6.16
C ARG A 124 14.14 -1.51 7.35
N MET A 125 14.94 -2.56 7.16
CA MET A 125 15.40 -3.41 8.27
C MET A 125 16.14 -2.60 9.33
N ARG A 126 17.11 -1.77 8.92
CA ARG A 126 17.84 -0.91 9.86
C ARG A 126 16.92 0.07 10.57
N ALA A 127 15.94 0.64 9.90
CA ALA A 127 14.97 1.54 10.54
C ALA A 127 14.19 0.84 11.65
N ILE A 128 13.76 -0.41 11.46
CA ILE A 128 13.09 -1.22 12.51
C ILE A 128 14.06 -1.56 13.65
N GLU A 129 15.30 -1.95 13.33
CA GLU A 129 16.31 -2.33 14.33
C GLU A 129 16.72 -1.17 15.22
N THR A 130 16.78 0.04 14.66
CA THR A 130 17.19 1.26 15.39
C THR A 130 16.06 1.94 16.13
N ASP A 131 14.80 1.63 15.81
CA ASP A 131 13.63 2.17 16.50
C ASP A 131 13.23 1.25 17.67
N PRO A 132 13.40 1.68 18.94
CA PRO A 132 13.06 0.85 20.11
C PRO A 132 11.57 0.49 20.18
N ALA A 133 10.67 1.39 19.72
CA ALA A 133 9.23 1.15 19.71
C ALA A 133 8.88 0.02 18.73
N LEU A 134 9.39 0.07 17.51
CA LEU A 134 9.16 -0.97 16.50
C LEU A 134 9.85 -2.29 16.86
N ARG A 135 11.11 -2.24 17.25
CA ARG A 135 11.92 -3.42 17.57
C ARG A 135 11.34 -4.27 18.70
N SER A 136 10.65 -3.67 19.64
CA SER A 136 10.05 -4.37 20.79
C SER A 136 8.74 -5.08 20.46
N THR A 137 8.03 -4.65 19.41
CA THR A 137 6.72 -5.19 19.03
C THR A 137 6.83 -6.47 18.22
N GLU A 138 5.82 -7.36 18.34
CA GLU A 138 5.73 -8.57 17.51
C GLU A 138 5.56 -8.24 16.03
N LEU A 139 4.82 -7.19 15.69
CA LEU A 139 4.64 -6.72 14.31
C LEU A 139 5.95 -6.19 13.71
N GLY A 140 6.73 -5.41 14.47
CA GLY A 140 8.03 -4.93 14.03
C GLY A 140 9.03 -6.07 13.79
N LYS A 141 9.11 -7.04 14.73
CA LYS A 141 9.94 -8.24 14.57
C LYS A 141 9.52 -9.06 13.35
N ALA A 142 8.22 -9.28 13.14
CA ALA A 142 7.69 -10.01 11.98
C ALA A 142 8.01 -9.28 10.67
N CYS A 143 7.92 -7.95 10.65
CA CYS A 143 8.26 -7.12 9.49
C CYS A 143 9.76 -7.20 9.15
N GLY A 144 10.63 -7.09 10.16
CA GLY A 144 12.07 -7.27 9.98
C GLY A 144 12.44 -8.66 9.44
N ALA A 145 11.80 -9.71 9.98
CA ALA A 145 11.98 -11.08 9.50
C ALA A 145 11.53 -11.26 8.04
N ALA A 146 10.40 -10.65 7.65
CA ALA A 146 9.89 -10.68 6.28
C ALA A 146 10.87 -10.02 5.30
N TYR A 147 11.41 -8.85 5.63
CA TYR A 147 12.44 -8.19 4.82
C TYR A 147 13.73 -9.01 4.70
N LEU A 148 14.17 -9.64 5.79
CA LEU A 148 15.35 -10.51 5.77
C LEU A 148 15.16 -11.69 4.83
N PHE A 149 14.02 -12.36 4.93
CA PHE A 149 13.67 -13.49 4.08
C PHE A 149 13.68 -13.11 2.59
N GLU A 150 13.05 -12.00 2.25
CA GLU A 150 13.00 -11.52 0.86
C GLU A 150 14.40 -11.12 0.34
N LEU A 151 15.20 -10.47 1.18
CA LEU A 151 16.58 -10.10 0.84
C LEU A 151 17.45 -11.33 0.55
N GLN A 152 17.28 -12.43 1.30
CA GLN A 152 17.99 -13.69 1.06
C GLN A 152 17.58 -14.29 -0.28
N ASN A 153 16.28 -14.33 -0.59
CA ASN A 153 15.76 -14.86 -1.85
C ASN A 153 16.24 -14.04 -3.06
N THR A 154 16.28 -12.71 -2.93
CA THR A 154 16.78 -11.81 -3.98
C THR A 154 18.25 -12.10 -4.29
N ARG A 155 19.09 -12.34 -3.27
CA ARG A 155 20.52 -12.66 -3.45
C ARG A 155 20.75 -14.00 -4.11
N VAL A 156 19.95 -15.01 -3.78
CA VAL A 156 20.03 -16.34 -4.43
C VAL A 156 19.68 -16.22 -5.91
N GLY A 157 18.63 -15.46 -6.25
CA GLY A 157 18.26 -15.22 -7.64
C GLY A 157 19.33 -14.51 -8.49
N ILE A 158 20.17 -13.67 -7.88
CA ILE A 158 21.33 -13.06 -8.57
C ILE A 158 22.42 -14.09 -8.88
N ARG A 159 22.69 -15.00 -7.95
CA ARG A 159 23.75 -16.03 -8.12
C ARG A 159 23.42 -17.09 -9.17
N VAL A 160 22.14 -17.36 -9.41
CA VAL A 160 21.70 -18.35 -10.40
C VAL A 160 21.71 -17.80 -11.82
N LYS A 161 21.72 -16.47 -12.01
CA LYS A 161 21.73 -15.81 -13.32
C LYS A 161 23.12 -15.37 -13.79
N SER A 162 24.14 -15.54 -12.97
CA SER A 162 25.54 -15.26 -13.28
C SER A 162 26.31 -16.50 -13.65
#